data_3c4d90c194d87328f58a09566c1691a1
#
_entry.id   3c4d90c194d87328f58a09566c1691a1
#
_cell.length_a   1.000
_cell.length_b   1.000
_cell.length_c   1.000
_cell.angle_alpha   90.00
_cell.angle_beta   90.00
_cell.angle_gamma   90.00
#
_symmetry.space_group_name_H-M   'P 1'
#
loop_
_entity.id
_entity.type
_entity.pdbx_description
1 polymer ?
#
loop_
_entity_poly.entity_id
_entity_poly.type
_entity_poly.pdbx_seq_one_letter_code
_entity_poly.pdbx_strand_id
1 'polypeptide(L)'
;MSFYTSLTGLNAAAAELSVASNNIANSNTASFKRSTVAFGDIFASSASSNSATAIGGGVSLIGVNQEFSQGGLQLSDNSLDVAITGSGFFPIASSDGSELFTRNGSFMLNDDNKIVNSAGQFLQVHPLTVDGISDFNQPMIDLDVKRSLAVQPTTTIDFDLKFPDGVAVIGDGTGNIAINPADATSYHESQTISLFDDAGEPYTAVVYYQKITNNAAVDGVELDTWRTSVHVDGNAVAASTAELTFDQDGVASAVFAAQTIAASLIDGRSNAVTLNITAVTHTKTFEVIGQSQDGLAKGALVNINIGPTGTVTATYSNGVQSVAGIINLATFSSEQGLSQKGNTVYSATGASGASVYGEPGSSGIGSLSSGAKERSNVDITEELVNLISAQRNFQSNAKAMETSGTLTSTLINMRG
;
A
#
# COMPACT_ATOMS: atom_id res chain seq x y z
N MET A 1 58.87 20.63 -9.71
CA MET A 1 57.98 19.43 -9.80
C MET A 1 57.39 19.10 -8.47
N SER A 2 58.13 19.11 -7.35
CA SER A 2 57.59 18.81 -6.02
C SER A 2 56.46 19.74 -5.54
N PHE A 3 56.45 21.03 -5.91
CA PHE A 3 55.40 21.94 -5.54
C PHE A 3 54.04 21.55 -6.15
N TYR A 4 53.99 21.22 -7.45
CA TYR A 4 52.77 20.84 -8.14
C TYR A 4 52.22 19.51 -7.60
N THR A 5 53.09 18.51 -7.36
CA THR A 5 52.72 17.23 -6.78
C THR A 5 52.12 17.39 -5.37
N SER A 6 52.71 18.25 -4.53
CA SER A 6 52.20 18.57 -3.19
C SER A 6 50.87 19.33 -3.26
N LEU A 7 50.66 20.21 -4.24
CA LEU A 7 49.44 20.95 -4.47
C LEU A 7 48.29 19.99 -4.86
N THR A 8 48.54 19.03 -5.78
CA THR A 8 47.54 18.03 -6.15
C THR A 8 47.20 17.12 -4.98
N GLY A 9 48.21 16.73 -4.17
CA GLY A 9 47.99 15.95 -2.94
C GLY A 9 47.19 16.72 -1.88
N LEU A 10 47.40 18.04 -1.76
CA LEU A 10 46.64 18.89 -0.85
C LEU A 10 45.18 18.98 -1.27
N ASN A 11 44.91 19.18 -2.59
CA ASN A 11 43.57 19.21 -3.13
C ASN A 11 42.83 17.87 -2.95
N ALA A 12 43.54 16.76 -3.13
CA ALA A 12 43.00 15.43 -2.90
C ALA A 12 42.62 15.21 -1.43
N ALA A 13 43.49 15.56 -0.49
CA ALA A 13 43.20 15.46 0.94
C ALA A 13 42.06 16.41 1.37
N ALA A 14 41.93 17.59 0.76
CA ALA A 14 40.80 18.48 1.00
C ALA A 14 39.45 17.89 0.52
N ALA A 15 39.45 17.22 -0.65
CA ALA A 15 38.25 16.53 -1.14
C ALA A 15 37.85 15.38 -0.22
N GLU A 16 38.81 14.56 0.21
CA GLU A 16 38.59 13.45 1.16
C GLU A 16 38.04 13.96 2.48
N LEU A 17 38.59 15.03 3.02
CA LEU A 17 38.12 15.70 4.25
C LEU A 17 36.67 16.19 4.09
N SER A 18 36.34 16.80 2.97
CA SER A 18 34.97 17.28 2.69
C SER A 18 33.97 16.14 2.60
N VAL A 19 34.32 15.05 1.94
CA VAL A 19 33.44 13.87 1.80
C VAL A 19 33.25 13.17 3.16
N ALA A 20 34.31 12.93 3.95
CA ALA A 20 34.21 12.36 5.27
C ALA A 20 33.34 13.23 6.20
N SER A 21 33.51 14.55 6.15
CA SER A 21 32.70 15.49 6.93
C SER A 21 31.23 15.44 6.53
N ASN A 22 30.93 15.35 5.22
CA ASN A 22 29.56 15.19 4.72
C ASN A 22 28.94 13.86 5.14
N ASN A 23 29.67 12.74 5.08
CA ASN A 23 29.22 11.45 5.56
C ASN A 23 28.87 11.48 7.05
N ILE A 24 29.74 12.07 7.88
CA ILE A 24 29.50 12.21 9.33
C ILE A 24 28.25 13.05 9.61
N ALA A 25 28.10 14.18 8.91
CA ALA A 25 26.94 15.06 9.08
C ALA A 25 25.62 14.35 8.74
N ASN A 26 25.62 13.41 7.79
CA ASN A 26 24.46 12.66 7.33
C ASN A 26 24.34 11.23 7.92
N SER A 27 25.12 10.90 8.93
CA SER A 27 25.09 9.57 9.57
C SER A 27 23.72 9.20 10.18
N ASN A 28 22.90 10.19 10.55
CA ASN A 28 21.55 10.02 11.09
C ASN A 28 20.45 10.34 10.06
N THR A 29 20.80 10.68 8.81
CA THR A 29 19.83 10.90 7.75
C THR A 29 19.33 9.56 7.22
N ALA A 30 18.01 9.34 7.24
CA ALA A 30 17.41 8.10 6.76
C ALA A 30 17.78 7.85 5.28
N SER A 31 18.19 6.60 4.99
CA SER A 31 18.56 6.12 3.66
C SER A 31 19.69 6.90 2.98
N PHE A 32 20.47 7.65 3.74
CA PHE A 32 21.67 8.31 3.19
C PHE A 32 22.70 7.25 2.78
N LYS A 33 23.32 7.45 1.64
CA LYS A 33 24.37 6.59 1.10
C LYS A 33 25.73 7.26 1.20
N ARG A 34 26.67 6.55 1.87
CA ARG A 34 28.04 6.98 2.04
C ARG A 34 28.66 7.35 0.71
N SER A 35 29.37 8.45 0.64
CA SER A 35 30.15 8.85 -0.50
C SER A 35 31.62 8.50 -0.29
N THR A 36 32.31 8.03 -1.35
CA THR A 36 33.72 7.73 -1.35
C THR A 36 34.41 8.48 -2.48
N VAL A 37 35.66 8.87 -2.27
CA VAL A 37 36.44 9.64 -3.28
C VAL A 37 37.27 8.66 -4.10
N ALA A 38 37.19 8.78 -5.42
CA ALA A 38 38.02 8.04 -6.36
C ALA A 38 39.13 8.94 -6.89
N PHE A 39 40.37 8.50 -6.73
CA PHE A 39 41.56 9.20 -7.21
C PHE A 39 42.24 8.43 -8.34
N GLY A 40 42.86 9.18 -9.25
CA GLY A 40 43.75 8.67 -10.27
C GLY A 40 45.13 9.29 -10.21
N ASP A 41 46.17 8.55 -10.56
CA ASP A 41 47.49 9.08 -10.70
C ASP A 41 47.61 9.90 -12.01
N ILE A 42 48.41 10.96 -11.97
CA ILE A 42 48.75 11.75 -13.15
C ILE A 42 50.12 11.29 -13.66
N PHE A 43 50.10 10.56 -14.75
CA PHE A 43 51.35 10.09 -15.41
C PHE A 43 51.50 10.77 -16.77
N ALA A 44 52.48 11.68 -16.89
CA ALA A 44 52.83 12.29 -18.19
C ALA A 44 53.90 11.48 -18.88
N SER A 45 53.56 10.75 -19.92
CA SER A 45 54.55 10.15 -20.82
C SER A 45 54.87 11.12 -21.94
N SER A 46 56.13 11.57 -22.02
CA SER A 46 56.63 12.21 -23.24
C SER A 46 57.40 11.22 -24.07
N ALA A 47 57.35 11.37 -25.40
CA ALA A 47 58.00 10.45 -26.33
C ALA A 47 59.54 10.27 -26.11
N SER A 48 60.13 11.14 -25.25
CA SER A 48 61.55 11.18 -24.91
C SER A 48 61.86 10.79 -23.47
N SER A 49 60.86 10.44 -22.63
CA SER A 49 61.08 10.02 -21.26
C SER A 49 61.17 8.49 -21.13
N ASN A 50 62.19 8.02 -20.44
CA ASN A 50 62.36 6.62 -20.11
C ASN A 50 61.35 6.31 -18.95
N SER A 51 60.37 5.46 -19.23
CA SER A 51 59.32 5.09 -18.26
C SER A 51 59.87 4.49 -16.94
N ALA A 52 61.06 3.95 -16.96
CA ALA A 52 61.72 3.36 -15.77
C ALA A 52 62.24 4.46 -14.79
N THR A 53 62.36 5.72 -15.21
CA THR A 53 62.85 6.83 -14.37
C THR A 53 61.86 7.99 -14.28
N ALA A 54 60.65 7.85 -14.84
CA ALA A 54 59.65 8.88 -14.83
C ALA A 54 59.00 9.00 -13.44
N ILE A 55 59.02 10.19 -12.89
CA ILE A 55 58.32 10.49 -11.63
C ILE A 55 56.90 10.92 -11.95
N GLY A 56 55.88 10.35 -11.25
CA GLY A 56 54.47 10.69 -11.43
C GLY A 56 54.20 12.18 -11.23
N GLY A 57 53.17 12.72 -11.92
CA GLY A 57 52.78 14.12 -11.91
C GLY A 57 51.87 14.50 -10.72
N GLY A 58 51.55 13.55 -9.85
CA GLY A 58 50.63 13.77 -8.71
C GLY A 58 49.35 12.99 -8.85
N VAL A 59 48.28 13.46 -8.20
CA VAL A 59 46.96 12.83 -8.11
C VAL A 59 45.86 13.75 -8.66
N SER A 60 44.86 13.17 -9.32
CA SER A 60 43.64 13.89 -9.76
C SER A 60 42.41 13.26 -9.13
N LEU A 61 41.43 14.07 -8.81
CA LEU A 61 40.09 13.60 -8.44
C LEU A 61 39.39 13.11 -9.71
N ILE A 62 39.04 11.82 -9.74
CA ILE A 62 38.24 11.21 -10.82
C ILE A 62 36.74 11.47 -10.57
N GLY A 63 36.30 11.28 -9.32
CA GLY A 63 34.90 11.47 -8.96
C GLY A 63 34.62 11.16 -7.50
N VAL A 64 33.40 11.45 -7.08
CA VAL A 64 32.84 11.05 -5.80
C VAL A 64 31.73 10.08 -6.07
N ASN A 65 31.89 8.84 -5.63
CA ASN A 65 30.98 7.73 -5.87
C ASN A 65 30.16 7.46 -4.62
N GLN A 66 28.88 7.13 -4.78
CA GLN A 66 28.04 6.68 -3.68
C GLN A 66 28.06 5.17 -3.53
N GLU A 67 28.10 4.68 -2.31
CA GLU A 67 27.95 3.28 -1.98
C GLU A 67 26.49 2.96 -1.67
N PHE A 68 25.83 2.18 -2.55
CA PHE A 68 24.42 1.81 -2.38
C PHE A 68 24.23 0.54 -1.52
N SER A 69 25.24 0.15 -0.73
CA SER A 69 25.07 -0.90 0.28
C SER A 69 23.92 -0.57 1.23
N GLN A 70 23.23 -1.60 1.70
CA GLN A 70 22.10 -1.43 2.61
C GLN A 70 22.55 -0.94 3.98
N GLY A 71 21.87 0.06 4.53
CA GLY A 71 22.02 0.50 5.91
C GLY A 71 21.26 -0.40 6.90
N GLY A 72 21.50 -0.23 8.20
CA GLY A 72 20.75 -0.93 9.23
C GLY A 72 19.25 -0.56 9.19
N LEU A 73 18.38 -1.50 9.53
CA LEU A 73 16.95 -1.26 9.66
C LEU A 73 16.62 -0.76 11.07
N GLN A 74 15.78 0.25 11.16
CA GLN A 74 15.25 0.79 12.40
C GLN A 74 13.72 0.66 12.37
N LEU A 75 13.15 0.03 13.41
CA LEU A 75 11.70 -0.10 13.56
C LEU A 75 11.04 1.26 13.79
N SER A 76 9.84 1.42 13.29
CA SER A 76 8.97 2.59 13.42
C SER A 76 7.54 2.14 13.69
N ASP A 77 6.80 2.93 14.49
CA ASP A 77 5.39 2.68 14.77
C ASP A 77 4.45 3.13 13.63
N ASN A 78 4.99 3.80 12.61
CA ASN A 78 4.22 4.24 11.46
C ASN A 78 4.22 3.16 10.37
N SER A 79 3.05 2.65 10.00
CA SER A 79 2.88 1.64 8.95
C SER A 79 3.26 2.11 7.55
N LEU A 80 3.28 3.45 7.32
CA LEU A 80 3.72 4.07 6.07
C LEU A 80 5.24 4.26 5.98
N ASP A 81 5.98 3.97 7.05
CA ASP A 81 7.44 3.87 6.98
C ASP A 81 7.82 2.50 6.41
N VAL A 82 8.45 2.49 5.26
CA VAL A 82 8.76 1.27 4.51
C VAL A 82 10.24 1.23 4.15
N ALA A 83 10.92 0.19 4.57
CA ALA A 83 12.32 -0.03 4.19
C ALA A 83 12.41 -1.09 3.06
N ILE A 84 13.36 -0.88 2.15
CA ILE A 84 13.72 -1.87 1.14
C ILE A 84 14.80 -2.77 1.71
N THR A 85 14.59 -4.08 1.68
CA THR A 85 15.60 -5.09 2.01
C THR A 85 16.14 -5.69 0.72
N GLY A 86 17.36 -5.33 0.35
CA GLY A 86 17.96 -5.69 -0.94
C GLY A 86 18.05 -4.52 -1.92
N SER A 87 18.07 -4.82 -3.23
CA SER A 87 18.22 -3.83 -4.30
C SER A 87 16.89 -3.21 -4.71
N GLY A 88 16.90 -1.93 -5.09
CA GLY A 88 15.76 -1.22 -5.63
C GLY A 88 15.55 0.16 -5.04
N PHE A 89 14.72 0.95 -5.69
CA PHE A 89 14.36 2.32 -5.31
C PHE A 89 12.85 2.49 -5.43
N PHE A 90 12.26 3.31 -4.58
CA PHE A 90 10.88 3.77 -4.74
C PHE A 90 10.80 4.77 -5.87
N PRO A 91 9.98 4.56 -6.89
CA PRO A 91 9.70 5.58 -7.90
C PRO A 91 8.78 6.64 -7.28
N ILE A 92 9.17 7.90 -7.44
CA ILE A 92 8.41 9.06 -6.96
C ILE A 92 8.31 10.09 -8.08
N ALA A 93 7.24 10.84 -8.09
CA ALA A 93 7.08 11.98 -9.00
C ALA A 93 7.14 13.31 -8.25
N SER A 94 7.85 14.25 -8.80
CA SER A 94 7.77 15.63 -8.35
C SER A 94 6.48 16.30 -8.82
N SER A 95 6.11 17.43 -8.23
CA SER A 95 4.92 18.20 -8.64
C SER A 95 4.96 18.70 -10.10
N ASP A 96 6.13 18.71 -10.72
CA ASP A 96 6.30 19.03 -12.15
C ASP A 96 6.15 17.80 -13.07
N GLY A 97 5.88 16.61 -12.51
CA GLY A 97 5.76 15.36 -13.25
C GLY A 97 7.09 14.69 -13.56
N SER A 98 8.23 15.21 -13.09
CA SER A 98 9.51 14.54 -13.29
C SER A 98 9.63 13.29 -12.44
N GLU A 99 10.09 12.20 -13.08
CA GLU A 99 10.32 10.92 -12.44
C GLU A 99 11.63 10.95 -11.65
N LEU A 100 11.54 10.57 -10.40
CA LEU A 100 12.63 10.54 -9.45
C LEU A 100 12.63 9.23 -8.68
N PHE A 101 13.71 8.93 -7.98
CA PHE A 101 13.92 7.67 -7.28
C PHE A 101 14.48 7.93 -5.89
N THR A 102 14.02 7.18 -4.91
CA THR A 102 14.52 7.30 -3.53
C THR A 102 14.58 5.94 -2.86
N ARG A 103 15.51 5.79 -1.90
CA ARG A 103 15.49 4.66 -0.95
C ARG A 103 14.82 5.02 0.37
N ASN A 104 14.52 6.30 0.58
CA ASN A 104 13.84 6.75 1.77
C ASN A 104 12.34 6.47 1.67
N GLY A 105 11.87 5.49 2.42
CA GLY A 105 10.47 5.08 2.47
C GLY A 105 9.69 5.70 3.63
N SER A 106 10.08 6.88 4.11
CA SER A 106 9.27 7.62 5.10
C SER A 106 8.15 8.37 4.37
N PHE A 107 7.00 7.72 4.27
CA PHE A 107 5.84 8.26 3.57
C PHE A 107 4.76 8.74 4.53
N MET A 108 3.87 9.57 4.03
CA MET A 108 2.69 10.08 4.71
C MET A 108 1.52 10.23 3.73
N LEU A 109 0.30 10.23 4.24
CA LEU A 109 -0.90 10.52 3.47
C LEU A 109 -1.15 12.03 3.47
N ASN A 110 -1.28 12.63 2.28
CA ASN A 110 -1.62 14.06 2.15
C ASN A 110 -3.14 14.29 2.19
N ASP A 111 -3.56 15.56 2.06
CA ASP A 111 -4.98 15.93 2.07
C ASP A 111 -5.73 15.44 0.83
N ASP A 112 -5.04 15.20 -0.27
CA ASP A 112 -5.60 14.67 -1.53
C ASP A 112 -5.66 13.14 -1.57
N ASN A 113 -5.44 12.46 -0.43
CA ASN A 113 -5.40 10.99 -0.29
C ASN A 113 -4.24 10.29 -1.02
N LYS A 114 -3.22 11.03 -1.43
CA LYS A 114 -2.05 10.47 -2.08
C LYS A 114 -0.93 10.22 -1.08
N ILE A 115 -0.15 9.17 -1.31
CA ILE A 115 1.03 8.86 -0.51
C ILE A 115 2.20 9.71 -1.02
N VAL A 116 2.76 10.53 -0.12
CA VAL A 116 3.85 11.46 -0.41
C VAL A 116 5.01 11.28 0.57
N ASN A 117 6.21 11.70 0.16
CA ASN A 117 7.34 11.83 1.07
C ASN A 117 7.33 13.21 1.78
N SER A 118 8.29 13.45 2.67
CA SER A 118 8.44 14.72 3.40
C SER A 118 8.69 15.95 2.53
N ALA A 119 9.10 15.77 1.28
CA ALA A 119 9.29 16.83 0.30
C ALA A 119 8.05 17.08 -0.57
N GLY A 120 6.94 16.37 -0.32
CA GLY A 120 5.68 16.50 -1.08
C GLY A 120 5.71 15.79 -2.44
N GLN A 121 6.67 14.90 -2.69
CA GLN A 121 6.75 14.11 -3.92
C GLN A 121 5.88 12.87 -3.78
N PHE A 122 5.14 12.53 -4.85
CA PHE A 122 4.15 11.46 -4.88
C PHE A 122 4.79 10.09 -5.12
N LEU A 123 4.44 9.11 -4.31
CA LEU A 123 4.82 7.72 -4.57
C LEU A 123 4.08 7.21 -5.81
N GLN A 124 4.84 6.67 -6.77
CA GLN A 124 4.32 6.17 -8.05
C GLN A 124 4.14 4.66 -8.02
N VAL A 125 3.06 4.20 -8.63
CA VAL A 125 2.76 2.77 -8.80
C VAL A 125 2.26 2.51 -10.21
N HIS A 126 2.41 1.28 -10.70
CA HIS A 126 1.70 0.86 -11.92
C HIS A 126 0.23 0.57 -11.59
N PRO A 127 -0.72 0.90 -12.51
CA PRO A 127 -2.11 0.52 -12.34
C PRO A 127 -2.27 -0.99 -12.17
N LEU A 128 -3.32 -1.40 -11.44
CA LEU A 128 -3.63 -2.81 -11.29
C LEU A 128 -4.51 -3.29 -12.46
N THR A 129 -4.25 -4.50 -12.93
CA THR A 129 -5.15 -5.25 -13.81
C THR A 129 -6.40 -5.69 -13.04
N VAL A 130 -7.41 -6.21 -13.75
CA VAL A 130 -8.63 -6.79 -13.13
C VAL A 130 -8.29 -7.93 -12.17
N ASP A 131 -7.19 -8.64 -12.42
CA ASP A 131 -6.70 -9.74 -11.58
C ASP A 131 -5.88 -9.27 -10.37
N GLY A 132 -5.73 -7.94 -10.18
CA GLY A 132 -5.01 -7.36 -9.04
C GLY A 132 -3.48 -7.43 -9.16
N ILE A 133 -2.92 -7.56 -10.35
CA ILE A 133 -1.49 -7.60 -10.66
C ILE A 133 -1.07 -6.26 -11.27
N SER A 134 0.16 -5.80 -11.03
CA SER A 134 0.69 -4.56 -11.62
C SER A 134 0.80 -4.65 -13.15
N ASP A 135 0.21 -3.70 -13.88
CA ASP A 135 0.33 -3.60 -15.33
C ASP A 135 1.50 -2.70 -15.72
N PHE A 136 2.66 -3.31 -15.97
CA PHE A 136 3.88 -2.59 -16.37
C PHE A 136 3.84 -2.00 -17.78
N ASN A 137 2.79 -2.24 -18.57
CA ASN A 137 2.62 -1.66 -19.90
C ASN A 137 1.93 -0.29 -19.85
N GLN A 138 1.32 0.05 -18.72
CA GLN A 138 0.69 1.34 -18.49
C GLN A 138 1.63 2.33 -17.82
N PRO A 139 1.48 3.64 -18.03
CA PRO A 139 2.24 4.65 -17.31
C PRO A 139 1.94 4.58 -15.80
N MET A 140 2.93 4.91 -14.99
CA MET A 140 2.76 4.99 -13.54
C MET A 140 1.78 6.10 -13.16
N ILE A 141 1.09 5.88 -12.06
CA ILE A 141 0.12 6.79 -11.46
C ILE A 141 0.49 7.05 -10.01
N ASP A 142 0.01 8.18 -9.47
CA ASP A 142 0.15 8.46 -8.04
C ASP A 142 -0.64 7.45 -7.21
N LEU A 143 -0.05 6.92 -6.16
CA LEU A 143 -0.74 6.01 -5.25
C LEU A 143 -1.78 6.77 -4.43
N ASP A 144 -3.05 6.53 -4.73
CA ASP A 144 -4.21 7.12 -4.07
C ASP A 144 -4.85 6.12 -3.09
N VAL A 145 -5.01 6.53 -1.85
CA VAL A 145 -5.69 5.74 -0.81
C VAL A 145 -6.95 6.47 -0.36
N LYS A 146 -8.10 6.04 -0.84
CA LYS A 146 -9.39 6.68 -0.53
C LYS A 146 -9.63 6.76 0.97
N ARG A 147 -9.90 7.96 1.51
CA ARG A 147 -10.23 8.17 2.92
C ARG A 147 -11.58 7.60 3.33
N SER A 148 -12.46 7.41 2.38
CA SER A 148 -13.76 6.77 2.60
C SER A 148 -14.08 5.82 1.47
N LEU A 149 -14.56 4.64 1.82
CA LEU A 149 -15.09 3.71 0.85
C LEU A 149 -16.46 4.22 0.37
N ALA A 150 -16.74 4.05 -0.92
CA ALA A 150 -18.05 4.37 -1.45
C ALA A 150 -19.13 3.53 -0.75
N VAL A 151 -20.24 4.17 -0.43
CA VAL A 151 -21.42 3.49 0.06
C VAL A 151 -21.95 2.56 -1.02
N GLN A 152 -22.34 1.36 -0.63
CA GLN A 152 -23.11 0.46 -1.48
C GLN A 152 -24.46 0.22 -0.79
N PRO A 153 -25.57 0.79 -1.31
CA PRO A 153 -26.88 0.51 -0.76
C PRO A 153 -27.23 -0.95 -0.97
N THR A 154 -27.97 -1.51 -0.03
CA THR A 154 -28.42 -2.90 -0.15
C THR A 154 -29.41 -3.02 -1.31
N THR A 155 -29.16 -3.97 -2.21
CA THR A 155 -30.02 -4.30 -3.32
C THR A 155 -30.52 -5.76 -3.26
N THR A 156 -29.79 -6.62 -2.56
CA THR A 156 -30.13 -8.04 -2.44
C THR A 156 -29.98 -8.52 -1.00
N ILE A 157 -30.93 -9.31 -0.56
CA ILE A 157 -30.92 -10.06 0.70
C ILE A 157 -31.10 -11.52 0.35
N ASP A 158 -30.25 -12.38 0.88
CA ASP A 158 -30.34 -13.83 0.72
C ASP A 158 -30.50 -14.48 2.10
N PHE A 159 -31.53 -15.31 2.24
CA PHE A 159 -31.75 -16.16 3.39
C PHE A 159 -31.71 -17.62 2.99
N ASP A 160 -31.09 -18.43 3.82
CA ASP A 160 -31.11 -19.89 3.77
C ASP A 160 -31.69 -20.38 5.08
N LEU A 161 -32.92 -20.95 5.02
CA LEU A 161 -33.75 -21.19 6.19
C LEU A 161 -34.27 -22.61 6.24
N LYS A 162 -34.46 -23.15 7.47
CA LYS A 162 -35.24 -24.37 7.74
C LYS A 162 -36.45 -24.03 8.58
N PHE A 163 -37.60 -24.51 8.15
CA PHE A 163 -38.86 -24.29 8.85
C PHE A 163 -39.27 -25.49 9.72
N PRO A 164 -39.93 -25.26 10.87
CA PRO A 164 -40.37 -26.32 11.76
C PRO A 164 -41.58 -27.10 11.18
N ASP A 165 -41.51 -28.41 11.30
CA ASP A 165 -42.60 -29.30 11.01
C ASP A 165 -43.57 -29.41 12.20
N GLY A 166 -44.89 -29.64 11.92
CA GLY A 166 -45.92 -29.90 12.93
C GLY A 166 -46.37 -28.69 13.74
N VAL A 167 -46.04 -27.47 13.32
CA VAL A 167 -46.53 -26.24 13.95
C VAL A 167 -47.98 -25.99 13.56
N ALA A 168 -48.82 -25.56 14.54
CA ALA A 168 -50.23 -25.27 14.31
C ALA A 168 -50.37 -24.05 13.37
N VAL A 169 -51.40 -24.06 12.53
CA VAL A 169 -51.77 -22.95 11.67
C VAL A 169 -52.24 -21.76 12.52
N ILE A 170 -51.77 -20.55 12.22
CA ILE A 170 -52.28 -19.32 12.83
C ILE A 170 -53.53 -18.89 12.05
N GLY A 171 -54.67 -18.77 12.74
CA GLY A 171 -55.92 -18.33 12.16
C GLY A 171 -56.95 -19.44 12.00
N ASP A 172 -58.01 -19.15 11.24
CA ASP A 172 -59.16 -20.03 11.01
C ASP A 172 -59.01 -20.96 9.80
N GLY A 173 -57.78 -21.12 9.31
CA GLY A 173 -57.48 -21.88 8.09
C GLY A 173 -57.75 -21.15 6.78
N THR A 174 -58.20 -19.89 6.82
CA THR A 174 -58.44 -19.05 5.61
C THR A 174 -57.27 -18.13 5.27
N GLY A 175 -56.24 -18.12 6.10
CA GLY A 175 -55.02 -17.32 5.87
C GLY A 175 -55.19 -15.80 6.00
N ASN A 176 -56.27 -15.35 6.58
CA ASN A 176 -56.61 -13.91 6.57
C ASN A 176 -56.13 -13.10 7.81
N ILE A 177 -55.36 -13.70 8.71
CA ILE A 177 -54.80 -12.93 9.83
C ILE A 177 -53.53 -12.22 9.34
N ALA A 178 -53.58 -10.89 9.32
CA ALA A 178 -52.42 -10.11 8.99
C ALA A 178 -51.32 -10.23 10.05
N ILE A 179 -50.08 -10.38 9.63
CA ILE A 179 -48.93 -10.38 10.55
C ILE A 179 -48.83 -8.99 11.21
N ASN A 180 -48.88 -9.00 12.56
CA ASN A 180 -48.72 -7.80 13.36
C ASN A 180 -47.42 -7.91 14.21
N PRO A 181 -46.38 -7.12 13.96
CA PRO A 181 -45.16 -7.16 14.75
C PRO A 181 -45.32 -6.98 16.26
N ALA A 182 -46.38 -6.26 16.68
CA ALA A 182 -46.67 -6.01 18.09
C ALA A 182 -47.39 -7.19 18.78
N ASP A 183 -47.90 -8.18 18.00
CA ASP A 183 -48.60 -9.34 18.49
C ASP A 183 -47.87 -10.62 18.16
N ALA A 184 -47.12 -11.16 19.12
CA ALA A 184 -46.34 -12.38 18.96
C ALA A 184 -47.18 -13.63 18.61
N THR A 185 -48.50 -13.57 18.74
CA THR A 185 -49.39 -14.68 18.36
C THR A 185 -49.76 -14.64 16.87
N SER A 186 -49.43 -13.55 16.15
CA SER A 186 -49.73 -13.39 14.73
C SER A 186 -48.69 -13.98 13.78
N TYR A 187 -47.53 -14.43 14.27
CA TYR A 187 -46.48 -15.06 13.50
C TYR A 187 -45.78 -16.16 14.31
N HIS A 188 -45.03 -17.03 13.66
CA HIS A 188 -44.30 -18.11 14.33
C HIS A 188 -42.84 -17.72 14.60
N GLU A 189 -42.20 -17.15 13.59
CA GLU A 189 -40.78 -16.85 13.61
C GLU A 189 -40.51 -15.48 12.96
N SER A 190 -39.40 -14.88 13.32
CA SER A 190 -38.95 -13.61 12.70
C SER A 190 -37.43 -13.57 12.58
N GLN A 191 -36.94 -12.99 11.49
CA GLN A 191 -35.52 -12.82 11.26
C GLN A 191 -35.24 -11.33 10.98
N THR A 192 -34.26 -10.80 11.70
CA THR A 192 -33.83 -9.40 11.56
C THR A 192 -32.55 -9.33 10.75
N ILE A 193 -32.47 -8.34 9.84
CA ILE A 193 -31.27 -8.04 9.06
C ILE A 193 -31.06 -6.53 9.00
N SER A 194 -29.81 -6.09 9.10
CA SER A 194 -29.44 -4.69 8.89
C SER A 194 -29.12 -4.45 7.44
N LEU A 195 -29.71 -3.41 6.86
CA LEU A 195 -29.57 -2.97 5.48
C LEU A 195 -28.97 -1.58 5.46
N PHE A 196 -28.47 -1.15 4.31
CA PHE A 196 -27.86 0.16 4.14
C PHE A 196 -28.55 0.94 3.02
N ASP A 197 -28.78 2.22 3.26
CA ASP A 197 -29.37 3.14 2.28
C ASP A 197 -28.31 3.79 1.37
N ASP A 198 -28.72 4.69 0.50
CA ASP A 198 -27.84 5.42 -0.45
C ASP A 198 -26.81 6.31 0.25
N ALA A 199 -27.04 6.68 1.50
CA ALA A 199 -26.11 7.45 2.34
C ALA A 199 -25.18 6.54 3.16
N GLY A 200 -25.44 5.21 3.18
CA GLY A 200 -24.75 4.22 3.99
C GLY A 200 -25.18 4.20 5.45
N GLU A 201 -26.33 4.79 5.74
CA GLU A 201 -26.93 4.71 7.05
C GLU A 201 -27.66 3.37 7.23
N PRO A 202 -27.47 2.71 8.38
CA PRO A 202 -28.10 1.41 8.63
C PRO A 202 -29.58 1.58 8.94
N TYR A 203 -30.40 0.69 8.43
CA TYR A 203 -31.79 0.52 8.82
C TYR A 203 -32.12 -0.95 8.99
N THR A 204 -33.23 -1.24 9.68
CA THR A 204 -33.57 -2.60 10.07
C THR A 204 -34.75 -3.12 9.26
N ALA A 205 -34.56 -4.27 8.60
CA ALA A 205 -35.65 -5.06 8.05
C ALA A 205 -35.88 -6.30 8.91
N VAL A 206 -37.14 -6.60 9.14
CA VAL A 206 -37.57 -7.82 9.86
C VAL A 206 -38.50 -8.59 8.95
N VAL A 207 -38.16 -9.83 8.68
CA VAL A 207 -38.99 -10.78 7.94
C VAL A 207 -39.71 -11.67 8.92
N TYR A 208 -41.04 -11.66 8.88
CA TYR A 208 -41.91 -12.48 9.71
C TYR A 208 -42.43 -13.66 8.92
N TYR A 209 -42.55 -14.82 9.58
CA TYR A 209 -42.98 -16.06 8.98
C TYR A 209 -44.22 -16.60 9.72
N GLN A 210 -45.27 -16.91 8.95
CA GLN A 210 -46.52 -17.37 9.48
C GLN A 210 -46.99 -18.61 8.68
N LYS A 211 -47.28 -19.74 9.35
CA LYS A 211 -47.91 -20.87 8.72
C LYS A 211 -49.41 -20.54 8.59
N ILE A 212 -49.93 -20.54 7.36
CA ILE A 212 -51.28 -20.08 7.05
C ILE A 212 -52.27 -21.20 6.72
N THR A 213 -51.79 -22.29 6.16
CA THR A 213 -52.65 -23.43 5.85
C THR A 213 -51.87 -24.71 5.77
N ASN A 214 -52.53 -25.79 6.13
CA ASN A 214 -52.22 -27.11 5.64
C ASN A 214 -53.05 -27.26 4.37
N ASN A 215 -52.47 -27.13 3.19
CA ASN A 215 -53.23 -27.28 1.95
C ASN A 215 -53.89 -28.65 1.87
N ALA A 216 -55.15 -28.70 1.39
CA ALA A 216 -55.84 -29.93 1.18
C ALA A 216 -55.00 -30.90 0.34
N ALA A 217 -54.88 -32.12 0.85
CA ALA A 217 -54.05 -33.17 0.29
C ALA A 217 -54.22 -33.29 -1.23
N VAL A 218 -53.16 -33.03 -1.96
CA VAL A 218 -53.01 -33.54 -3.32
C VAL A 218 -52.55 -35.01 -3.13
N ASP A 219 -53.34 -35.97 -3.58
CA ASP A 219 -53.14 -37.43 -3.37
C ASP A 219 -53.06 -37.89 -1.89
N GLY A 220 -53.72 -37.16 -0.98
CA GLY A 220 -53.80 -37.54 0.42
C GLY A 220 -52.74 -36.94 1.35
N VAL A 221 -51.92 -36.02 0.86
CA VAL A 221 -50.84 -35.39 1.61
C VAL A 221 -51.08 -33.89 1.80
N GLU A 222 -51.03 -33.45 3.04
CA GLU A 222 -51.14 -32.04 3.40
C GLU A 222 -49.84 -31.35 3.07
N LEU A 223 -49.90 -30.27 2.25
CA LEU A 223 -48.79 -29.40 1.95
C LEU A 223 -48.79 -28.19 2.88
N ASP A 224 -47.69 -27.96 3.57
CA ASP A 224 -47.55 -26.80 4.43
C ASP A 224 -47.32 -25.53 3.60
N THR A 225 -48.06 -24.49 3.90
CA THR A 225 -47.87 -23.18 3.29
C THR A 225 -47.52 -22.14 4.33
N TRP A 226 -46.41 -21.49 4.12
CA TRP A 226 -45.93 -20.40 4.96
C TRP A 226 -46.00 -19.07 4.20
N ARG A 227 -46.49 -18.06 4.89
CA ARG A 227 -46.49 -16.67 4.40
C ARG A 227 -45.31 -15.91 5.01
N THR A 228 -44.68 -15.10 4.20
CA THR A 228 -43.65 -14.13 4.67
C THR A 228 -44.21 -12.72 4.61
N SER A 229 -43.83 -11.88 5.56
CA SER A 229 -44.12 -10.44 5.54
C SER A 229 -42.87 -9.68 5.95
N VAL A 230 -42.47 -8.71 5.14
CA VAL A 230 -41.31 -7.84 5.42
C VAL A 230 -41.77 -6.53 6.02
N HIS A 231 -41.11 -6.16 7.11
CA HIS A 231 -41.31 -4.88 7.78
C HIS A 231 -39.98 -4.13 7.81
N VAL A 232 -40.01 -2.86 7.46
CA VAL A 232 -38.85 -1.97 7.51
C VAL A 232 -39.12 -0.90 8.55
N ASP A 233 -38.24 -0.78 9.54
CA ASP A 233 -38.38 0.15 10.68
C ASP A 233 -39.79 0.04 11.35
N GLY A 234 -40.29 -1.21 11.41
CA GLY A 234 -41.62 -1.51 12.02
C GLY A 234 -42.83 -1.34 11.10
N ASN A 235 -42.66 -0.80 9.89
CA ASN A 235 -43.74 -0.59 8.92
C ASN A 235 -43.82 -1.72 7.92
N ALA A 236 -45.00 -2.29 7.67
CA ALA A 236 -45.19 -3.33 6.68
C ALA A 236 -44.96 -2.79 5.26
N VAL A 237 -44.17 -3.51 4.49
CA VAL A 237 -43.93 -3.18 3.08
C VAL A 237 -44.96 -3.95 2.25
N ALA A 238 -45.96 -3.24 1.74
CA ALA A 238 -47.21 -3.79 1.19
C ALA A 238 -47.08 -4.78 0.01
N ALA A 239 -45.90 -4.84 -0.66
CA ALA A 239 -45.67 -5.76 -1.79
C ALA A 239 -44.83 -7.00 -1.41
N SER A 240 -44.58 -7.22 -0.12
CA SER A 240 -43.62 -8.21 0.36
C SER A 240 -44.24 -9.45 0.98
N THR A 241 -45.48 -9.78 0.67
CA THR A 241 -46.08 -11.03 1.09
C THR A 241 -45.90 -12.10 0.01
N ALA A 242 -45.16 -13.15 0.34
CA ALA A 242 -45.00 -14.30 -0.52
C ALA A 242 -45.39 -15.58 0.21
N GLU A 243 -45.83 -16.55 -0.52
CA GLU A 243 -46.22 -17.84 -0.01
C GLU A 243 -45.20 -18.89 -0.43
N LEU A 244 -44.79 -19.71 0.54
CA LEU A 244 -43.82 -20.78 0.40
C LEU A 244 -44.56 -22.09 0.69
N THR A 245 -44.68 -22.99 -0.29
CA THR A 245 -45.30 -24.30 -0.14
C THR A 245 -44.25 -25.40 -0.08
N PHE A 246 -44.42 -26.32 0.84
CA PHE A 246 -43.55 -27.50 0.99
C PHE A 246 -44.27 -28.75 0.55
N ASP A 247 -43.55 -29.67 -0.07
CA ASP A 247 -44.05 -31.01 -0.39
C ASP A 247 -43.93 -31.96 0.79
N GLN A 248 -44.36 -33.24 0.60
CA GLN A 248 -44.33 -34.30 1.59
C GLN A 248 -42.94 -34.62 2.13
N ASP A 249 -41.93 -34.42 1.33
CA ASP A 249 -40.51 -34.68 1.67
C ASP A 249 -39.86 -33.47 2.35
N GLY A 250 -40.64 -32.41 2.62
CA GLY A 250 -40.16 -31.19 3.24
C GLY A 250 -39.31 -30.34 2.31
N VAL A 251 -39.42 -30.54 1.00
CA VAL A 251 -38.72 -29.73 0.00
C VAL A 251 -39.67 -28.63 -0.47
N ALA A 252 -39.15 -27.42 -0.64
CA ALA A 252 -39.96 -26.35 -1.21
C ALA A 252 -40.43 -26.71 -2.60
N SER A 253 -41.75 -26.80 -2.79
CA SER A 253 -42.38 -27.22 -4.03
C SER A 253 -42.34 -26.16 -5.14
N ALA A 254 -42.07 -24.93 -4.77
CA ALA A 254 -41.79 -23.86 -5.68
C ALA A 254 -40.56 -23.08 -5.19
N VAL A 255 -39.65 -22.72 -6.12
CA VAL A 255 -38.63 -21.75 -5.83
C VAL A 255 -39.38 -20.49 -5.38
N PHE A 256 -39.09 -20.01 -4.17
CA PHE A 256 -39.64 -18.78 -3.64
C PHE A 256 -39.34 -17.70 -4.67
N ALA A 257 -40.38 -17.17 -5.30
CA ALA A 257 -40.18 -16.09 -6.28
C ALA A 257 -39.54 -14.91 -5.58
N ALA A 258 -38.36 -14.48 -6.06
CA ALA A 258 -37.63 -13.36 -5.51
C ALA A 258 -38.58 -12.15 -5.33
N GLN A 259 -38.72 -11.69 -4.09
CA GLN A 259 -39.63 -10.58 -3.73
C GLN A 259 -38.88 -9.28 -3.89
N THR A 260 -39.34 -8.41 -4.79
CA THR A 260 -38.78 -7.07 -4.94
C THR A 260 -39.57 -6.09 -4.08
N ILE A 261 -38.92 -5.55 -3.07
CA ILE A 261 -39.42 -4.46 -2.23
C ILE A 261 -39.13 -3.16 -2.99
N ALA A 262 -40.17 -2.53 -3.52
CA ALA A 262 -39.98 -1.30 -4.29
C ALA A 262 -39.45 -0.16 -3.41
N ALA A 263 -38.55 0.65 -3.94
CA ALA A 263 -37.97 1.80 -3.28
C ALA A 263 -39.02 2.76 -2.71
N SER A 264 -40.13 2.97 -3.40
CA SER A 264 -41.24 3.81 -2.98
C SER A 264 -41.95 3.35 -1.70
N LEU A 265 -41.75 2.12 -1.27
CA LEU A 265 -42.31 1.53 -0.07
C LEU A 265 -41.40 1.67 1.16
N ILE A 266 -40.15 2.11 0.93
CA ILE A 266 -39.14 2.34 1.95
C ILE A 266 -38.93 3.84 2.05
N ASP A 267 -39.48 4.48 3.09
CA ASP A 267 -39.50 5.93 3.26
C ASP A 267 -38.13 6.58 3.05
N GLY A 268 -38.07 7.54 2.10
CA GLY A 268 -36.83 8.30 1.79
C GLY A 268 -35.69 7.58 1.11
N ARG A 269 -35.88 6.33 0.62
CA ARG A 269 -34.82 5.52 -0.01
C ARG A 269 -35.11 5.29 -1.51
N SER A 270 -34.07 5.29 -2.32
CA SER A 270 -34.19 5.26 -3.78
C SER A 270 -34.00 3.86 -4.40
N ASN A 271 -33.48 2.88 -3.66
CA ASN A 271 -33.19 1.54 -4.20
C ASN A 271 -34.23 0.50 -3.83
N ALA A 272 -34.63 -0.28 -4.83
CA ALA A 272 -35.42 -1.48 -4.62
C ALA A 272 -34.52 -2.59 -4.03
N VAL A 273 -35.06 -3.34 -3.06
CA VAL A 273 -34.36 -4.47 -2.43
C VAL A 273 -35.03 -5.77 -2.85
N THR A 274 -34.24 -6.72 -3.35
CA THR A 274 -34.70 -8.06 -3.72
C THR A 274 -34.43 -9.03 -2.59
N LEU A 275 -35.49 -9.66 -2.08
CA LEU A 275 -35.40 -10.71 -1.07
C LEU A 275 -35.44 -12.09 -1.74
N ASN A 276 -34.40 -12.86 -1.57
CA ASN A 276 -34.32 -14.26 -1.98
C ASN A 276 -34.37 -15.17 -0.75
N ILE A 277 -35.16 -16.20 -0.81
CA ILE A 277 -35.17 -17.27 0.22
C ILE A 277 -34.92 -18.60 -0.50
N THR A 278 -33.84 -19.25 -0.15
CA THR A 278 -33.41 -20.51 -0.75
C THR A 278 -33.36 -21.64 0.30
N ALA A 279 -33.32 -22.90 -0.22
CA ALA A 279 -32.97 -24.11 0.51
C ALA A 279 -33.81 -24.40 1.77
N VAL A 280 -35.07 -24.59 1.60
CA VAL A 280 -36.00 -24.81 2.71
C VAL A 280 -36.32 -26.27 2.85
N THR A 281 -35.86 -26.90 3.93
CA THR A 281 -36.19 -28.26 4.32
C THR A 281 -36.95 -28.24 5.63
N HIS A 282 -38.02 -29.04 5.77
CA HIS A 282 -38.74 -29.21 7.03
C HIS A 282 -37.84 -29.82 8.11
N THR A 283 -37.79 -29.18 9.26
CA THR A 283 -37.11 -29.66 10.46
C THR A 283 -38.01 -29.43 11.67
N LYS A 284 -37.66 -30.02 12.82
CA LYS A 284 -38.46 -29.85 14.04
C LYS A 284 -38.33 -28.44 14.67
N THR A 285 -37.32 -27.70 14.27
CA THR A 285 -37.02 -26.34 14.80
C THR A 285 -36.70 -25.41 13.67
N PHE A 286 -37.07 -24.15 13.81
CA PHE A 286 -36.63 -23.10 12.91
C PHE A 286 -35.11 -22.87 13.03
N GLU A 287 -34.44 -22.83 11.92
CA GLU A 287 -32.98 -22.62 11.86
C GLU A 287 -32.62 -21.71 10.71
N VAL A 288 -31.78 -20.71 10.97
CA VAL A 288 -31.13 -19.85 9.94
C VAL A 288 -29.80 -20.47 9.61
N ILE A 289 -29.67 -21.05 8.42
CA ILE A 289 -28.40 -21.64 7.93
C ILE A 289 -27.47 -20.57 7.43
N GLY A 290 -28.00 -19.61 6.69
CA GLY A 290 -27.27 -18.50 6.11
C GLY A 290 -28.10 -17.24 6.00
N GLN A 291 -27.43 -16.10 6.16
CA GLN A 291 -28.01 -14.79 5.99
C GLN A 291 -26.92 -13.87 5.40
N SER A 292 -27.21 -13.24 4.27
CA SER A 292 -26.30 -12.29 3.64
C SER A 292 -27.06 -11.14 3.00
N GLN A 293 -26.35 -10.06 2.77
CA GLN A 293 -26.81 -8.89 2.02
C GLN A 293 -25.60 -8.20 1.35
N ASP A 294 -25.84 -7.49 0.26
CA ASP A 294 -24.79 -6.91 -0.60
C ASP A 294 -24.44 -5.46 -0.27
N GLY A 295 -25.15 -4.81 0.66
CA GLY A 295 -24.92 -3.43 1.04
C GLY A 295 -23.69 -3.22 1.92
N LEU A 296 -23.09 -2.04 1.84
CA LEU A 296 -21.96 -1.63 2.65
C LEU A 296 -22.19 -0.26 3.28
N ALA A 297 -22.01 -0.20 4.59
CA ALA A 297 -21.96 1.05 5.31
C ALA A 297 -20.82 1.95 4.81
N LYS A 298 -20.96 3.26 5.00
CA LYS A 298 -19.86 4.18 4.78
C LYS A 298 -18.69 3.83 5.67
N GLY A 299 -17.55 3.51 5.06
CA GLY A 299 -16.31 3.20 5.75
C GLY A 299 -15.35 4.39 5.79
N ALA A 300 -14.91 4.82 6.97
CA ALA A 300 -13.79 5.74 7.10
C ALA A 300 -12.47 4.95 7.16
N LEU A 301 -11.40 5.49 6.56
CA LEU A 301 -10.07 4.87 6.63
C LEU A 301 -9.59 4.80 8.08
N VAL A 302 -9.25 3.61 8.54
CA VAL A 302 -8.73 3.34 9.89
C VAL A 302 -7.24 3.10 9.87
N ASN A 303 -6.77 2.27 8.92
CA ASN A 303 -5.37 1.86 8.85
C ASN A 303 -4.95 1.56 7.41
N ILE A 304 -3.66 1.78 7.12
CA ILE A 304 -3.01 1.36 5.88
C ILE A 304 -1.92 0.37 6.26
N ASN A 305 -1.92 -0.79 5.64
CA ASN A 305 -0.90 -1.81 5.81
C ASN A 305 -0.19 -2.08 4.48
N ILE A 306 1.13 -2.19 4.51
CA ILE A 306 1.95 -2.47 3.34
C ILE A 306 2.58 -3.85 3.52
N GLY A 307 2.24 -4.77 2.63
CA GLY A 307 2.77 -6.13 2.64
C GLY A 307 4.21 -6.21 2.11
N PRO A 308 4.92 -7.31 2.35
CA PRO A 308 6.31 -7.50 1.90
C PRO A 308 6.44 -7.57 0.36
N THR A 309 5.36 -7.87 -0.34
CA THR A 309 5.24 -7.87 -1.80
C THR A 309 4.83 -6.52 -2.38
N GLY A 310 4.75 -5.48 -1.54
CA GLY A 310 4.37 -4.14 -1.98
C GLY A 310 2.87 -3.86 -2.01
N THR A 311 2.02 -4.84 -1.70
CA THR A 311 0.57 -4.66 -1.68
C THR A 311 0.17 -3.68 -0.58
N VAL A 312 -0.47 -2.58 -0.97
CA VAL A 312 -0.99 -1.55 -0.06
C VAL A 312 -2.47 -1.82 0.19
N THR A 313 -2.80 -2.22 1.41
CA THR A 313 -4.17 -2.55 1.84
C THR A 313 -4.68 -1.49 2.79
N ALA A 314 -5.78 -0.86 2.43
CA ALA A 314 -6.52 0.08 3.28
C ALA A 314 -7.62 -0.68 4.03
N THR A 315 -7.69 -0.51 5.35
CA THR A 315 -8.75 -1.07 6.22
C THR A 315 -9.68 0.05 6.65
N TYR A 316 -10.98 -0.17 6.50
CA TYR A 316 -12.03 0.81 6.78
C TYR A 316 -12.81 0.44 8.04
N SER A 317 -13.49 1.42 8.65
CA SER A 317 -14.27 1.26 9.89
C SER A 317 -15.45 0.29 9.78
N ASN A 318 -15.89 0.00 8.54
CA ASN A 318 -16.91 -1.00 8.25
C ASN A 318 -16.35 -2.43 8.13
N GLY A 319 -15.07 -2.64 8.43
CA GLY A 319 -14.39 -3.93 8.35
C GLY A 319 -13.94 -4.35 6.95
N VAL A 320 -14.27 -3.55 5.93
CA VAL A 320 -13.85 -3.84 4.55
C VAL A 320 -12.38 -3.50 4.36
N GLN A 321 -11.67 -4.37 3.64
CA GLN A 321 -10.30 -4.15 3.20
C GLN A 321 -10.29 -3.95 1.69
N SER A 322 -9.58 -2.93 1.23
CA SER A 322 -9.42 -2.62 -0.20
C SER A 322 -7.95 -2.50 -0.54
N VAL A 323 -7.52 -3.11 -1.63
CA VAL A 323 -6.17 -2.94 -2.18
C VAL A 323 -6.14 -1.61 -2.93
N ALA A 324 -5.31 -0.68 -2.45
CA ALA A 324 -5.13 0.63 -3.08
C ALA A 324 -4.14 0.57 -4.25
N GLY A 325 -3.17 -0.33 -4.20
CA GLY A 325 -2.15 -0.50 -5.22
C GLY A 325 -1.03 -1.45 -4.79
N ILE A 326 -0.08 -1.69 -5.68
CA ILE A 326 1.14 -2.42 -5.39
C ILE A 326 2.32 -1.49 -5.61
N ILE A 327 3.15 -1.29 -4.59
CA ILE A 327 4.39 -0.52 -4.69
C ILE A 327 5.38 -1.33 -5.51
N ASN A 328 5.78 -0.80 -6.66
CA ASN A 328 6.81 -1.38 -7.50
C ASN A 328 8.16 -0.76 -7.17
N LEU A 329 9.23 -1.50 -7.33
CA LEU A 329 10.59 -1.01 -7.15
C LEU A 329 11.28 -0.86 -8.50
N ALA A 330 12.07 0.22 -8.64
CA ALA A 330 12.93 0.46 -9.79
C ALA A 330 14.34 -0.04 -9.51
N THR A 331 14.96 -0.73 -10.47
CA THR A 331 16.37 -1.12 -10.44
C THR A 331 17.11 -0.53 -11.62
N PHE A 332 18.43 -0.37 -11.50
CA PHE A 332 19.28 0.21 -12.52
C PHE A 332 20.47 -0.69 -12.82
N SER A 333 20.95 -0.66 -14.07
CA SER A 333 22.15 -1.39 -14.48
C SER A 333 23.40 -0.87 -13.76
N SER A 334 23.43 0.44 -13.44
CA SER A 334 24.51 1.08 -12.67
C SER A 334 23.92 2.09 -11.70
N GLU A 335 23.83 1.75 -10.42
CA GLU A 335 23.35 2.65 -9.38
C GLU A 335 24.28 3.90 -9.21
N GLN A 336 25.58 3.72 -9.46
CA GLN A 336 26.57 4.81 -9.40
C GLN A 336 26.38 5.88 -10.48
N GLY A 337 25.69 5.52 -11.57
CA GLY A 337 25.34 6.45 -12.65
C GLY A 337 24.17 7.35 -12.34
N LEU A 338 23.47 7.17 -11.21
CA LEU A 338 22.36 8.01 -10.77
C LEU A 338 22.84 9.42 -10.39
N SER A 339 22.08 10.44 -10.76
CA SER A 339 22.34 11.84 -10.37
C SER A 339 21.60 12.19 -9.10
N GLN A 340 22.32 12.60 -8.07
CA GLN A 340 21.77 13.04 -6.80
C GLN A 340 21.07 14.39 -6.92
N LYS A 341 19.85 14.51 -6.40
CA LYS A 341 19.03 15.75 -6.40
C LYS A 341 18.85 16.38 -5.01
N GLY A 342 19.47 15.80 -3.98
CA GLY A 342 19.25 16.18 -2.58
C GLY A 342 18.15 15.37 -1.92
N ASN A 343 18.01 15.47 -0.60
CA ASN A 343 17.00 14.76 0.21
C ASN A 343 16.96 13.24 -0.04
N THR A 344 18.10 12.59 -0.32
CA THR A 344 18.19 11.18 -0.69
C THR A 344 17.38 10.80 -1.94
N VAL A 345 17.17 11.75 -2.84
CA VAL A 345 16.47 11.59 -4.11
C VAL A 345 17.45 11.59 -5.28
N TYR A 346 17.18 10.72 -6.25
CA TYR A 346 18.02 10.49 -7.42
C TYR A 346 17.21 10.63 -8.71
N SER A 347 17.89 10.99 -9.79
CA SER A 347 17.32 10.91 -11.15
C SER A 347 18.15 9.96 -12.02
N ALA A 348 17.49 9.24 -12.91
CA ALA A 348 18.15 8.41 -13.90
C ALA A 348 18.97 9.28 -14.87
N THR A 349 20.08 8.74 -15.33
CA THR A 349 20.96 9.36 -16.34
C THR A 349 21.31 8.33 -17.42
N GLY A 350 21.94 8.76 -18.50
CA GLY A 350 22.46 7.83 -19.50
C GLY A 350 23.51 6.83 -18.96
N ALA A 351 24.18 7.19 -17.85
CA ALA A 351 25.17 6.32 -17.20
C ALA A 351 24.53 5.28 -16.25
N SER A 352 23.36 5.57 -15.68
CA SER A 352 22.63 4.63 -14.85
C SER A 352 21.93 3.52 -15.68
N GLY A 353 21.67 3.78 -16.95
CA GLY A 353 20.76 3.00 -17.76
C GLY A 353 19.29 3.36 -17.48
N ALA A 354 18.38 2.70 -18.20
CA ALA A 354 16.93 2.85 -17.99
C ALA A 354 16.51 2.16 -16.69
N SER A 355 15.46 2.71 -16.05
CA SER A 355 14.78 2.09 -14.91
C SER A 355 14.08 0.80 -15.34
N VAL A 356 14.28 -0.27 -14.58
CA VAL A 356 13.58 -1.55 -14.75
C VAL A 356 12.70 -1.74 -13.52
N TYR A 357 11.38 -1.85 -13.73
CA TYR A 357 10.40 -1.99 -12.67
C TYR A 357 10.04 -3.44 -12.40
N GLY A 358 9.74 -3.75 -11.16
CA GLY A 358 9.22 -5.05 -10.78
C GLY A 358 8.61 -5.06 -9.39
N GLU A 359 7.91 -6.14 -9.10
CA GLU A 359 7.29 -6.34 -7.80
C GLU A 359 8.34 -6.69 -6.74
N PRO A 360 8.21 -6.16 -5.51
CA PRO A 360 9.09 -6.49 -4.40
C PRO A 360 9.12 -8.00 -4.12
N GLY A 361 10.31 -8.53 -3.90
CA GLY A 361 10.55 -9.96 -3.67
C GLY A 361 10.66 -10.80 -4.94
N SER A 362 10.51 -10.22 -6.13
CA SER A 362 10.81 -10.91 -7.39
C SER A 362 12.32 -11.03 -7.63
N SER A 363 12.70 -11.88 -8.59
CA SER A 363 14.14 -12.17 -8.85
C SER A 363 14.94 -10.91 -9.15
N GLY A 364 15.93 -10.63 -8.31
CA GLY A 364 16.83 -9.48 -8.44
C GLY A 364 16.30 -8.18 -7.82
N ILE A 365 15.10 -8.19 -7.25
CA ILE A 365 14.47 -7.02 -6.60
C ILE A 365 14.30 -7.30 -5.10
N GLY A 366 14.60 -6.31 -4.27
CA GLY A 366 14.45 -6.41 -2.83
C GLY A 366 13.00 -6.56 -2.39
N SER A 367 12.79 -6.99 -1.16
CA SER A 367 11.48 -7.06 -0.50
C SER A 367 11.24 -5.81 0.34
N LEU A 368 9.97 -5.55 0.69
CA LEU A 368 9.59 -4.44 1.55
C LEU A 368 9.42 -4.89 3.01
N SER A 369 9.77 -4.01 3.92
CA SER A 369 9.51 -4.16 5.35
C SER A 369 8.74 -2.94 5.84
N SER A 370 7.45 -3.11 6.12
CA SER A 370 6.59 -2.07 6.69
C SER A 370 6.92 -1.84 8.17
N GLY A 371 6.69 -0.63 8.68
CA GLY A 371 7.05 -0.27 10.05
C GLY A 371 8.55 -0.22 10.28
N ALA A 372 9.34 0.06 9.26
CA ALA A 372 10.79 0.17 9.35
C ALA A 372 11.34 1.28 8.46
N LYS A 373 12.45 1.87 8.85
CA LYS A 373 13.23 2.84 8.07
C LYS A 373 14.63 2.31 7.84
N GLU A 374 15.16 2.53 6.65
CA GLU A 374 16.57 2.30 6.39
C GLU A 374 17.40 3.44 7.00
N ARG A 375 18.40 3.11 7.82
CA ARG A 375 19.37 4.08 8.34
C ARG A 375 20.44 4.38 7.30
N SER A 376 21.21 5.44 7.55
CA SER A 376 22.47 5.67 6.82
C SER A 376 23.39 4.45 6.92
N ASN A 377 24.11 4.13 5.83
CA ASN A 377 25.16 3.11 5.82
C ASN A 377 26.53 3.65 6.26
N VAL A 378 26.56 4.85 6.82
CA VAL A 378 27.77 5.49 7.34
C VAL A 378 28.15 4.93 8.71
N ASP A 379 29.37 4.39 8.87
CA ASP A 379 29.97 4.11 10.17
C ASP A 379 30.75 5.34 10.65
N ILE A 380 30.25 5.98 11.71
CA ILE A 380 30.86 7.20 12.26
C ILE A 380 32.30 6.95 12.70
N THR A 381 32.59 5.76 13.26
CA THR A 381 33.95 5.43 13.75
C THR A 381 34.93 5.35 12.60
N GLU A 382 34.54 4.68 11.51
CA GLU A 382 35.34 4.58 10.28
C GLU A 382 35.56 5.96 9.67
N GLU A 383 34.50 6.77 9.55
CA GLU A 383 34.59 8.11 8.97
C GLU A 383 35.44 9.08 9.81
N LEU A 384 35.44 8.95 11.15
CA LEU A 384 36.33 9.74 12.01
C LEU A 384 37.80 9.36 11.79
N VAL A 385 38.11 8.07 11.60
CA VAL A 385 39.47 7.62 11.25
C VAL A 385 39.89 8.17 9.89
N ASN A 386 38.99 8.10 8.89
CA ASN A 386 39.22 8.66 7.57
C ASN A 386 39.45 10.17 7.61
N LEU A 387 38.66 10.88 8.40
CA LEU A 387 38.79 12.34 8.59
C LEU A 387 40.16 12.70 9.22
N ILE A 388 40.60 11.97 10.27
CA ILE A 388 41.92 12.19 10.90
C ILE A 388 43.04 11.89 9.91
N SER A 389 42.88 10.85 9.11
CA SER A 389 43.88 10.48 8.08
C SER A 389 43.95 11.56 6.99
N ALA A 390 42.82 12.04 6.50
CA ALA A 390 42.75 13.13 5.53
C ALA A 390 43.33 14.43 6.08
N GLN A 391 43.08 14.76 7.36
CA GLN A 391 43.72 15.94 8.01
C GLN A 391 45.23 15.80 8.07
N ARG A 392 45.77 14.63 8.45
CA ARG A 392 47.21 14.38 8.45
C ARG A 392 47.81 14.48 7.06
N ASN A 393 47.14 13.92 6.07
CA ASN A 393 47.56 14.02 4.65
C ASN A 393 47.59 15.46 4.17
N PHE A 394 46.56 16.24 4.50
CA PHE A 394 46.48 17.67 4.20
C PHE A 394 47.65 18.44 4.83
N GLN A 395 47.91 18.24 6.14
CA GLN A 395 49.01 18.92 6.86
C GLN A 395 50.37 18.52 6.29
N SER A 396 50.57 17.25 5.95
CA SER A 396 51.84 16.75 5.37
C SER A 396 52.10 17.35 4.00
N ASN A 397 51.08 17.40 3.12
CA ASN A 397 51.21 18.04 1.80
C ASN A 397 51.40 19.55 1.90
N ALA A 398 50.73 20.25 2.85
CA ALA A 398 50.92 21.65 3.14
C ALA A 398 52.37 21.95 3.57
N LYS A 399 52.93 21.10 4.48
CA LYS A 399 54.32 21.24 4.93
C LYS A 399 55.34 20.97 3.84
N ALA A 400 55.07 19.97 2.98
CA ALA A 400 55.89 19.69 1.80
C ALA A 400 55.87 20.85 0.80
N MET A 401 54.74 21.50 0.59
CA MET A 401 54.59 22.68 -0.26
C MET A 401 55.37 23.89 0.31
N GLU A 402 55.26 24.14 1.62
CA GLU A 402 56.02 25.18 2.32
C GLU A 402 57.53 24.96 2.17
N THR A 403 58.02 23.75 2.40
CA THR A 403 59.41 23.38 2.24
C THR A 403 59.88 23.56 0.82
N SER A 404 59.08 23.19 -0.16
CA SER A 404 59.37 23.39 -1.60
C SER A 404 59.45 24.87 -1.94
N GLY A 405 58.58 25.72 -1.37
CA GLY A 405 58.61 27.16 -1.53
C GLY A 405 59.87 27.79 -0.93
N THR A 406 60.27 27.38 0.28
CA THR A 406 61.50 27.85 0.94
C THR A 406 62.77 27.46 0.16
N LEU A 407 62.83 26.23 -0.35
CA LEU A 407 63.93 25.77 -1.20
C LEU A 407 64.03 26.61 -2.50
N THR A 408 62.87 26.92 -3.12
CA THR A 408 62.84 27.75 -4.33
C THR A 408 63.33 29.18 -4.05
N SER A 409 62.89 29.78 -2.95
CA SER A 409 63.35 31.12 -2.57
C SER A 409 64.83 31.16 -2.18
N THR A 410 65.33 30.10 -1.52
CA THR A 410 66.78 29.96 -1.21
C THR A 410 67.63 29.85 -2.50
N LEU A 411 67.16 29.06 -3.48
CA LEU A 411 67.83 28.95 -4.77
C LEU A 411 67.85 30.29 -5.54
N ILE A 412 66.81 31.07 -5.47
CA ILE A 412 66.74 32.42 -6.11
C ILE A 412 67.74 33.34 -5.42
N ASN A 413 67.77 33.33 -4.08
CA ASN A 413 68.69 34.20 -3.31
C ASN A 413 70.17 33.79 -3.44
N MET A 414 70.47 32.56 -3.79
CA MET A 414 71.87 32.08 -4.09
C MET A 414 72.38 32.51 -5.47
N ARG A 415 71.46 32.94 -6.36
CA ARG A 415 71.81 33.31 -7.72
C ARG A 415 71.88 34.87 -7.92
N GLY A 416 71.51 35.68 -6.96
CA GLY A 416 71.70 37.08 -6.86
C GLY A 416 72.89 37.45 -5.98
#